data_8e06c9ee5dddadf7d6f55f92ab73bff5
#
_entry.id   8e06c9ee5dddadf7d6f55f92ab73bff5
#
_cell.length_a   1.000
_cell.length_b   1.000
_cell.length_c   1.000
_cell.angle_alpha   90.00
_cell.angle_beta   90.00
_cell.angle_gamma   90.00
#
_symmetry.space_group_name_H-M   'P 1'
#
loop_
_entity.id
_entity.type
_entity.pdbx_description
1 polymer ?
#
loop_
_entity_poly.entity_id
_entity_poly.type
_entity_poly.pdbx_seq_one_letter_code
_entity_poly.pdbx_strand_id
1 'polypeptide(L)'
;MKLKSRQMDLQTIIILILTGLLAGTLGGLVGIGGGIIIVPALIYFLGFSQWDAQGTSLALLMFPVGVLGVMQYYKQGHVQFGYVAFIAVGFLLGGYLGSKISLSIPQEHVKRFFAVFMILIALKMLFFDSKPLPPKATAEKLKSNP
;
A
#
# COMPACT_ATOMS: atom_id res chain seq x y z
N MET A 1 -21.69 9.29 16.13
CA MET A 1 -20.59 8.34 15.91
C MET A 1 -19.63 8.49 17.09
N LYS A 2 -19.72 7.61 18.11
CA LYS A 2 -18.85 7.68 19.28
C LYS A 2 -17.51 7.05 18.89
N LEU A 3 -16.51 7.87 18.59
CA LEU A 3 -15.13 7.44 18.62
C LEU A 3 -14.82 7.03 20.06
N LYS A 4 -14.88 5.73 20.32
CA LYS A 4 -14.42 5.16 21.57
C LYS A 4 -12.91 5.44 21.61
N SER A 5 -12.52 6.48 22.36
CA SER A 5 -11.12 6.77 22.63
C SER A 5 -10.54 5.56 23.36
N ARG A 6 -9.98 4.63 22.61
CA ARG A 6 -9.18 3.55 23.16
C ARG A 6 -7.98 4.23 23.82
N GLN A 7 -7.86 4.07 25.13
CA GLN A 7 -6.69 4.55 25.86
C GLN A 7 -5.45 4.00 25.13
N MET A 8 -4.58 4.91 24.69
CA MET A 8 -3.34 4.52 24.04
C MET A 8 -2.34 4.09 25.13
N ASP A 9 -2.44 2.82 25.50
CA ASP A 9 -1.46 2.19 26.36
C ASP A 9 -0.08 2.17 25.69
N LEU A 10 0.98 2.24 26.48
CA LEU A 10 2.36 2.16 26.00
C LEU A 10 2.57 0.93 25.09
N GLN A 11 1.94 -0.19 25.44
CA GLN A 11 1.97 -1.41 24.63
C GLN A 11 1.34 -1.20 23.24
N THR A 12 0.20 -0.51 23.16
CA THR A 12 -0.45 -0.16 21.89
C THR A 12 0.44 0.72 21.03
N ILE A 13 1.09 1.72 21.64
CA ILE A 13 2.02 2.62 20.93
C ILE A 13 3.20 1.84 20.34
N ILE A 14 3.80 0.95 21.12
CA ILE A 14 4.92 0.10 20.66
C ILE A 14 4.50 -0.77 19.48
N ILE A 15 3.34 -1.42 19.57
CA ILE A 15 2.80 -2.25 18.48
C ILE A 15 2.60 -1.42 17.22
N LEU A 16 2.04 -0.21 17.33
CA LEU A 16 1.81 0.68 16.19
C LEU A 16 3.12 1.13 15.54
N ILE A 17 4.13 1.50 16.33
CA ILE A 17 5.45 1.90 15.83
C ILE A 17 6.14 0.73 15.13
N LEU A 18 6.15 -0.46 15.73
CA LEU A 18 6.74 -1.65 15.12
C LEU A 18 6.01 -2.05 13.83
N THR A 19 4.68 -2.01 13.83
CA THR A 19 3.88 -2.26 12.62
C THR A 19 4.20 -1.25 11.52
N GLY A 20 4.29 0.04 11.86
CA GLY A 20 4.64 1.10 10.92
C GLY A 20 6.05 0.92 10.34
N LEU A 21 7.02 0.54 11.18
CA LEU A 21 8.40 0.28 10.76
C LEU A 21 8.48 -0.91 9.78
N LEU A 22 7.85 -2.03 10.13
CA LEU A 22 7.82 -3.21 9.25
C LEU A 22 7.06 -2.92 7.94
N ALA A 23 5.89 -2.29 8.04
CA ALA A 23 5.09 -1.94 6.88
C ALA A 23 5.80 -0.93 5.97
N GLY A 24 6.48 0.05 6.56
CA GLY A 24 7.28 1.04 5.82
C GLY A 24 8.48 0.40 5.13
N THR A 25 9.21 -0.48 5.82
CA THR A 25 10.36 -1.18 5.25
C THR A 25 9.94 -2.09 4.09
N LEU A 26 8.98 -2.97 4.32
CA LEU A 26 8.49 -3.89 3.28
C LEU A 26 7.72 -3.15 2.18
N GLY A 27 6.94 -2.14 2.55
CA GLY A 27 6.26 -1.26 1.58
C GLY A 27 7.22 -0.49 0.70
N GLY A 28 8.35 -0.04 1.24
CA GLY A 28 9.44 0.60 0.49
C GLY A 28 10.17 -0.36 -0.44
N LEU A 29 10.39 -1.60 -0.02
CA LEU A 29 11.01 -2.65 -0.84
C LEU A 29 10.14 -3.06 -2.03
N VAL A 30 8.86 -3.24 -1.80
CA VAL A 30 7.92 -3.78 -2.81
C VAL A 30 7.15 -2.69 -3.55
N GLY A 31 7.12 -1.46 -3.03
CA GLY A 31 6.41 -0.33 -3.63
C GLY A 31 4.88 -0.37 -3.46
N ILE A 32 4.34 -1.16 -2.54
CA ILE A 32 2.88 -1.38 -2.36
C ILE A 32 2.25 -0.42 -1.34
N GLY A 33 3.03 0.49 -0.74
CA GLY A 33 2.49 1.50 0.19
C GLY A 33 2.11 0.98 1.58
N GLY A 34 2.54 -0.24 1.97
CA GLY A 34 2.40 -0.78 3.34
C GLY A 34 1.01 -1.23 3.79
N GLY A 35 -0.06 -0.88 3.08
CA GLY A 35 -1.45 -1.22 3.45
C GLY A 35 -1.71 -2.72 3.63
N ILE A 36 -1.01 -3.54 2.86
CA ILE A 36 -1.05 -5.01 2.92
C ILE A 36 -0.66 -5.53 4.31
N ILE A 37 0.24 -4.86 5.00
CA ILE A 37 0.75 -5.25 6.32
C ILE A 37 -0.03 -4.54 7.41
N ILE A 38 -0.33 -3.26 7.22
CA ILE A 38 -1.01 -2.41 8.21
C ILE A 38 -2.40 -2.95 8.52
N VAL A 39 -3.21 -3.28 7.50
CA VAL A 39 -4.59 -3.73 7.70
C VAL A 39 -4.66 -5.02 8.52
N PRO A 40 -3.96 -6.11 8.17
CA PRO A 40 -3.93 -7.30 9.01
C PRO A 40 -3.38 -7.06 10.41
N ALA A 41 -2.33 -6.26 10.54
CA ALA A 41 -1.73 -5.97 11.84
C ALA A 41 -2.70 -5.24 12.79
N LEU A 42 -3.44 -4.24 12.30
CA LEU A 42 -4.45 -3.54 13.09
C LEU A 42 -5.59 -4.47 13.54
N ILE A 43 -5.99 -5.40 12.66
CA ILE A 43 -7.05 -6.37 12.99
C ILE A 43 -6.56 -7.36 14.04
N TYR A 44 -5.39 -7.98 13.84
CA TYR A 44 -4.92 -9.05 14.71
C TYR A 44 -4.35 -8.56 16.04
N PHE A 45 -3.55 -7.50 16.05
CA PHE A 45 -2.91 -7.02 17.29
C PHE A 45 -3.77 -6.06 18.08
N LEU A 46 -4.59 -5.25 17.38
CA LEU A 46 -5.39 -4.21 18.03
C LEU A 46 -6.89 -4.49 18.00
N GLY A 47 -7.34 -5.57 17.35
CA GLY A 47 -8.74 -5.95 17.27
C GLY A 47 -9.61 -4.91 16.56
N PHE A 48 -9.07 -4.23 15.55
CA PHE A 48 -9.83 -3.29 14.74
C PHE A 48 -10.83 -4.04 13.86
N SER A 49 -11.95 -3.38 13.57
CA SER A 49 -12.83 -3.86 12.50
C SER A 49 -12.13 -3.73 11.15
N GLN A 50 -12.58 -4.47 10.14
CA GLN A 50 -12.03 -4.36 8.78
C GLN A 50 -12.11 -2.92 8.25
N TRP A 51 -13.21 -2.23 8.49
CA TRP A 51 -13.40 -0.84 8.04
C TRP A 51 -12.49 0.14 8.78
N ASP A 52 -12.33 -0.02 10.11
CA ASP A 52 -11.44 0.83 10.90
C ASP A 52 -9.99 0.66 10.46
N ALA A 53 -9.57 -0.59 10.22
CA ALA A 53 -8.22 -0.89 9.75
C ALA A 53 -7.95 -0.31 8.35
N GLN A 54 -8.90 -0.45 7.43
CA GLN A 54 -8.79 0.12 6.08
C GLN A 54 -8.80 1.65 6.11
N GLY A 55 -9.74 2.26 6.85
CA GLY A 55 -9.83 3.71 7.00
C GLY A 55 -8.57 4.30 7.62
N THR A 56 -8.02 3.66 8.66
CA THR A 56 -6.76 4.06 9.30
C THR A 56 -5.57 3.94 8.35
N SER A 57 -5.50 2.86 7.57
CA SER A 57 -4.45 2.66 6.58
C SER A 57 -4.52 3.71 5.47
N LEU A 58 -5.71 4.06 4.98
CA LEU A 58 -5.91 5.13 4.00
C LEU A 58 -5.55 6.51 4.57
N ALA A 59 -5.92 6.77 5.83
CA ALA A 59 -5.58 8.03 6.50
C ALA A 59 -4.05 8.20 6.63
N LEU A 60 -3.31 7.10 6.84
CA LEU A 60 -1.84 7.13 6.86
C LEU A 60 -1.26 7.63 5.54
N LEU A 61 -1.87 7.28 4.40
CA LEU A 61 -1.41 7.72 3.08
C LEU A 61 -1.62 9.22 2.82
N MET A 62 -2.44 9.91 3.63
CA MET A 62 -2.56 11.38 3.56
C MET A 62 -1.30 12.08 4.07
N PHE A 63 -0.54 11.44 4.95
CA PHE A 63 0.75 11.94 5.40
C PHE A 63 1.83 11.59 4.37
N PRO A 64 2.86 12.46 4.19
CA PRO A 64 3.93 12.21 3.21
C PRO A 64 4.92 11.13 3.69
N VAL A 65 4.40 10.01 4.21
CA VAL A 65 5.21 8.92 4.78
C VAL A 65 6.08 8.21 3.75
N GLY A 66 5.66 8.22 2.48
CA GLY A 66 6.41 7.62 1.37
C GLY A 66 7.53 8.50 0.80
N VAL A 67 7.62 9.79 1.18
CA VAL A 67 8.55 10.77 0.57
C VAL A 67 10.01 10.31 0.69
N LEU A 68 10.42 9.79 1.83
CA LEU A 68 11.80 9.34 2.03
C LEU A 68 12.13 8.14 1.13
N GLY A 69 11.20 7.21 0.94
CA GLY A 69 11.35 6.10 0.01
C GLY A 69 11.44 6.58 -1.44
N VAL A 70 10.52 7.44 -1.86
CA VAL A 70 10.50 8.05 -3.20
C VAL A 70 11.80 8.78 -3.50
N MET A 71 12.37 9.53 -2.54
CA MET A 71 13.64 10.22 -2.71
C MET A 71 14.80 9.28 -3.06
N GLN A 72 14.84 8.07 -2.49
CA GLN A 72 15.88 7.10 -2.79
C GLN A 72 15.78 6.60 -4.25
N TYR A 73 14.58 6.24 -4.69
CA TYR A 73 14.32 5.82 -6.07
C TYR A 73 14.49 6.97 -7.07
N TYR A 74 14.13 8.20 -6.68
CA TYR A 74 14.29 9.39 -7.52
C TYR A 74 15.77 9.70 -7.79
N LYS A 75 16.61 9.63 -6.75
CA LYS A 75 18.08 9.83 -6.90
C LYS A 75 18.72 8.85 -7.87
N GLN A 76 18.12 7.68 -8.05
CA GLN A 76 18.58 6.64 -8.98
C GLN A 76 17.91 6.71 -10.35
N GLY A 77 17.03 7.70 -10.59
CA GLY A 77 16.34 7.89 -11.85
C GLY A 77 15.18 6.93 -12.11
N HIS A 78 14.68 6.24 -11.09
CA HIS A 78 13.62 5.25 -11.22
C HIS A 78 12.20 5.83 -11.03
N VAL A 79 12.04 7.16 -10.90
CA VAL A 79 10.74 7.81 -10.74
C VAL A 79 10.39 8.63 -11.98
N GLN A 80 9.23 8.40 -12.55
CA GLN A 80 8.70 9.12 -13.71
C GLN A 80 7.45 9.91 -13.32
N PHE A 81 7.61 11.18 -12.96
CA PHE A 81 6.52 12.03 -12.44
C PHE A 81 5.35 12.22 -13.40
N GLY A 82 5.58 12.16 -14.73
CA GLY A 82 4.51 12.24 -15.71
C GLY A 82 3.47 11.13 -15.53
N TYR A 83 3.93 9.88 -15.33
CA TYR A 83 3.02 8.77 -15.07
C TYR A 83 2.37 8.86 -13.68
N VAL A 84 3.12 9.32 -12.68
CA VAL A 84 2.60 9.50 -11.31
C VAL A 84 1.39 10.42 -11.30
N ALA A 85 1.43 11.54 -12.04
CA ALA A 85 0.32 12.50 -12.06
C ALA A 85 -0.99 11.88 -12.59
N PHE A 86 -0.93 11.13 -13.69
CA PHE A 86 -2.12 10.48 -14.26
C PHE A 86 -2.65 9.36 -13.37
N ILE A 87 -1.74 8.56 -12.79
CA ILE A 87 -2.12 7.50 -11.84
C ILE A 87 -2.76 8.10 -10.58
N ALA A 88 -2.25 9.23 -10.08
CA ALA A 88 -2.78 9.90 -8.90
C ALA A 88 -4.23 10.37 -9.11
N VAL A 89 -4.56 10.92 -10.29
CA VAL A 89 -5.95 11.30 -10.62
C VAL A 89 -6.86 10.06 -10.61
N GLY A 90 -6.44 8.98 -11.27
CA GLY A 90 -7.18 7.71 -11.25
C GLY A 90 -7.33 7.14 -9.85
N PHE A 91 -6.26 7.22 -9.03
CA PHE A 91 -6.26 6.73 -7.65
C PHE A 91 -7.22 7.52 -6.74
N LEU A 92 -7.32 8.84 -6.91
CA LEU A 92 -8.27 9.67 -6.18
C LEU A 92 -9.72 9.25 -6.46
N LEU A 93 -10.08 9.11 -7.74
CA LEU A 93 -11.42 8.71 -8.14
C LEU A 93 -11.71 7.25 -7.73
N GLY A 94 -10.78 6.34 -7.99
CA GLY A 94 -10.88 4.93 -7.62
C GLY A 94 -10.95 4.72 -6.10
N GLY A 95 -10.16 5.45 -5.33
CA GLY A 95 -10.17 5.41 -3.88
C GLY A 95 -11.51 5.86 -3.29
N TYR A 96 -12.09 6.95 -3.83
CA TYR A 96 -13.42 7.42 -3.42
C TYR A 96 -14.52 6.38 -3.73
N LEU A 97 -14.55 5.86 -4.95
CA LEU A 97 -15.53 4.86 -5.35
C LEU A 97 -15.35 3.54 -4.58
N GLY A 98 -14.11 3.09 -4.44
CA GLY A 98 -13.76 1.85 -3.73
C GLY A 98 -14.13 1.91 -2.25
N SER A 99 -13.86 3.03 -1.57
CA SER A 99 -14.24 3.21 -0.17
C SER A 99 -15.77 3.24 0.02
N LYS A 100 -16.50 3.91 -0.89
CA LYS A 100 -17.97 3.92 -0.87
C LYS A 100 -18.56 2.53 -1.04
N ILE A 101 -18.04 1.75 -1.97
CA ILE A 101 -18.47 0.35 -2.19
C ILE A 101 -18.11 -0.51 -0.97
N SER A 102 -16.89 -0.39 -0.46
CA SER A 102 -16.43 -1.16 0.71
C SER A 102 -17.33 -0.93 1.94
N LEU A 103 -17.75 0.32 2.18
CA LEU A 103 -18.65 0.66 3.29
C LEU A 103 -20.09 0.17 3.09
N SER A 104 -20.49 -0.14 1.85
CA SER A 104 -21.83 -0.66 1.52
C SER A 104 -21.91 -2.18 1.61
N ILE A 105 -20.80 -2.89 1.75
CA ILE A 105 -20.71 -4.35 1.78
C ILE A 105 -20.42 -4.82 3.22
N PRO A 106 -21.00 -5.94 3.69
CA PRO A 106 -20.65 -6.51 4.99
C PRO A 106 -19.14 -6.76 5.13
N GLN A 107 -18.60 -6.43 6.31
CA GLN A 107 -17.14 -6.49 6.57
C GLN A 107 -16.52 -7.86 6.27
N GLU A 108 -17.28 -8.94 6.50
CA GLU A 108 -16.80 -10.31 6.23
C GLU A 108 -16.52 -10.55 4.75
N HIS A 109 -17.33 -9.99 3.86
CA HIS A 109 -17.12 -10.10 2.42
C HIS A 109 -15.91 -9.29 1.98
N VAL A 110 -15.75 -8.09 2.52
CA VAL A 110 -14.58 -7.24 2.25
C VAL A 110 -13.30 -7.94 2.71
N LYS A 111 -13.31 -8.53 3.91
CA LYS A 111 -12.18 -9.29 4.46
C LYS A 111 -11.83 -10.50 3.58
N ARG A 112 -12.83 -11.28 3.16
CA ARG A 112 -12.63 -12.45 2.28
C ARG A 112 -12.09 -12.03 0.92
N PHE A 113 -12.66 -10.99 0.31
CA PHE A 113 -12.18 -10.43 -0.95
C PHE A 113 -10.71 -10.00 -0.85
N PHE A 114 -10.36 -9.25 0.20
CA PHE A 114 -8.98 -8.83 0.44
C PHE A 114 -8.03 -10.01 0.57
N ALA A 115 -8.39 -11.04 1.35
CA ALA A 115 -7.57 -12.23 1.53
C ALA A 115 -7.35 -13.00 0.22
N VAL A 116 -8.41 -13.22 -0.57
CA VAL A 116 -8.34 -13.90 -1.87
C VAL A 116 -7.48 -13.09 -2.85
N PHE A 117 -7.68 -11.77 -2.92
CA PHE A 117 -6.91 -10.87 -3.76
C PHE A 117 -5.41 -10.93 -3.44
N MET A 118 -5.06 -10.95 -2.16
CA MET A 118 -3.68 -11.10 -1.68
C MET A 118 -3.06 -12.42 -2.10
N ILE A 119 -3.81 -13.52 -1.97
CA ILE A 119 -3.34 -14.86 -2.38
C ILE A 119 -3.10 -14.88 -3.89
N LEU A 120 -4.01 -14.33 -4.70
CA LEU A 120 -3.86 -14.27 -6.16
C LEU A 120 -2.62 -13.47 -6.57
N ILE A 121 -2.37 -12.32 -5.95
CA ILE A 121 -1.18 -11.51 -6.22
C ILE A 121 0.08 -12.30 -5.83
N ALA A 122 0.10 -12.91 -4.64
CA ALA A 122 1.24 -13.68 -4.17
C ALA A 122 1.55 -14.86 -5.10
N LEU A 123 0.54 -15.62 -5.52
CA LEU A 123 0.69 -16.71 -6.48
C LEU A 123 1.19 -16.22 -7.85
N LYS A 124 0.64 -15.12 -8.35
CA LYS A 124 1.10 -14.52 -9.60
C LYS A 124 2.57 -14.17 -9.54
N MET A 125 2.99 -13.46 -8.50
CA MET A 125 4.39 -13.04 -8.33
C MET A 125 5.33 -14.23 -8.18
N LEU A 126 4.89 -15.28 -7.48
CA LEU A 126 5.72 -16.47 -7.24
C LEU A 126 5.90 -17.36 -8.49
N PHE A 127 4.84 -17.50 -9.30
CA PHE A 127 4.83 -18.48 -10.40
C PHE A 127 4.95 -17.85 -11.79
N PHE A 128 4.57 -16.58 -11.98
CA PHE A 128 4.49 -15.96 -13.29
C PHE A 128 5.51 -14.82 -13.53
N ASP A 129 6.15 -14.28 -12.50
CA ASP A 129 7.17 -13.22 -12.67
C ASP A 129 8.56 -13.79 -12.93
N SER A 130 8.72 -14.54 -14.04
CA SER A 130 10.00 -15.19 -14.36
C SER A 130 10.93 -14.38 -15.29
N LYS A 131 10.58 -13.17 -15.72
CA LYS A 131 11.48 -12.31 -16.50
C LYS A 131 11.34 -10.84 -16.12
N PRO A 132 12.40 -10.20 -15.58
CA PRO A 132 12.44 -8.74 -15.51
C PRO A 132 12.39 -8.18 -16.93
N LEU A 133 11.41 -7.32 -17.20
CA LEU A 133 11.39 -6.54 -18.43
C LEU A 133 12.63 -5.64 -18.44
N PRO A 134 13.43 -5.61 -19.54
CA PRO A 134 14.57 -4.72 -19.62
C PRO A 134 14.10 -3.27 -19.46
N PRO A 135 14.79 -2.43 -18.66
CA PRO A 135 14.43 -1.04 -18.49
C PRO A 135 14.37 -0.36 -19.86
N LYS A 136 13.29 0.37 -20.14
CA LYS A 136 13.10 1.10 -21.41
C LYS A 136 14.30 2.00 -21.78
N ALA A 137 15.02 2.51 -20.79
CA ALA A 137 16.22 3.32 -20.97
C ALA A 137 17.38 2.56 -21.66
N THR A 138 17.46 1.24 -21.54
CA THR A 138 18.49 0.43 -22.21
C THR A 138 18.13 0.21 -23.67
N ALA A 139 16.84 0.10 -24.00
CA ALA A 139 16.39 -0.05 -25.39
C ALA A 139 16.57 1.23 -26.22
N GLU A 140 16.46 2.40 -25.58
CA GLU A 140 16.67 3.71 -26.24
C GLU A 140 18.16 3.98 -26.48
N LYS A 141 19.04 3.59 -25.55
CA LYS A 141 20.48 3.70 -25.75
C LYS A 141 21.04 2.73 -26.81
N LEU A 142 20.42 1.57 -26.99
CA LEU A 142 20.81 0.62 -28.06
C LEU A 142 20.36 1.08 -29.46
N LYS A 143 19.32 1.95 -29.55
CA LYS A 143 18.88 2.55 -30.82
C LYS A 143 19.61 3.83 -31.19
N SER A 144 20.32 4.48 -30.27
CA SER A 144 21.02 5.75 -30.50
C SER A 144 22.50 5.59 -30.80
N ASN A 145 23.02 4.36 -30.87
CA ASN A 145 24.42 4.12 -31.28
C ASN A 145 24.41 3.50 -32.69
N PRO A 146 24.84 4.25 -33.75
CA PRO A 146 24.93 3.75 -35.11
C PRO A 146 26.03 2.70 -35.28
#